data_52d366a526ac0901b6925536d4f17ebe
#
_entry.id   52d366a526ac0901b6925536d4f17ebe
#
_cell.length_a   1.000
_cell.length_b   1.000
_cell.length_c   1.000
_cell.angle_alpha   90.00
_cell.angle_beta   90.00
_cell.angle_gamma   90.00
#
_symmetry.space_group_name_H-M   'P 1'
#
loop_
_entity.id
_entity.type
_entity.pdbx_description
1 polymer ?
#
loop_
_entity_poly.entity_id
_entity_poly.type
_entity_poly.pdbx_seq_one_letter_code
_entity_poly.pdbx_strand_id
1 'polypeptide(L)'
;IVDIRARTAHTKLPDGQNPLFYKQDWYDNQPFAIRNGQLDWYLIRKTPVPDSTSKMWSEQQGLLDAKIEETPEARVMAYTVVGHFLNTGERLFEKVYVRCVDLASDGYRVCVRFDPGGLDVYDSSVDDRDGRIGVSSSRKQES
;
A
#
# COMPACT_ATOMS: atom_id res chain seq x y z
N ILE A 1 4.69 2.84 8.61
CA ILE A 1 3.88 3.90 7.98
C ILE A 1 3.95 5.17 8.81
N VAL A 2 3.71 5.09 10.10
CA VAL A 2 3.77 6.25 11.01
C VAL A 2 5.13 6.94 10.93
N ASP A 3 6.20 6.18 10.84
CA ASP A 3 7.57 6.70 10.77
C ASP A 3 7.81 7.53 9.50
N ILE A 4 7.46 7.01 8.32
CA ILE A 4 7.66 7.78 7.09
C ILE A 4 6.74 9.00 7.02
N ARG A 5 5.53 8.90 7.58
CA ARG A 5 4.64 10.04 7.69
C ARG A 5 5.28 11.17 8.52
N ALA A 6 5.85 10.82 9.66
CA ALA A 6 6.52 11.79 10.54
C ALA A 6 7.74 12.41 9.86
N ARG A 7 8.56 11.60 9.20
CA ARG A 7 9.78 12.08 8.50
C ARG A 7 9.49 13.00 7.33
N THR A 8 8.34 12.85 6.68
CA THR A 8 7.96 13.63 5.50
C THR A 8 6.97 14.75 5.81
N ALA A 9 6.64 14.98 7.08
CA ALA A 9 5.61 15.93 7.49
C ALA A 9 5.87 17.38 7.01
N HIS A 10 7.13 17.75 6.81
CA HIS A 10 7.52 19.08 6.37
C HIS A 10 7.95 19.14 4.91
N THR A 11 7.78 18.06 4.16
CA THR A 11 8.14 18.02 2.74
C THR A 11 7.20 18.89 1.94
N LYS A 12 7.75 19.86 1.20
CA LYS A 12 6.99 20.72 0.30
C LYS A 12 6.82 20.01 -1.04
N LEU A 13 5.57 19.87 -1.48
CA LEU A 13 5.27 19.32 -2.79
C LEU A 13 5.33 20.41 -3.86
N PRO A 14 5.56 20.03 -5.14
CA PRO A 14 5.67 21.00 -6.23
C PRO A 14 4.44 21.90 -6.39
N ASP A 15 3.25 21.38 -6.08
CA ASP A 15 2.00 22.16 -6.11
C ASP A 15 1.77 22.98 -4.83
N GLY A 16 2.57 22.75 -3.80
CA GLY A 16 2.55 23.49 -2.53
C GLY A 16 1.29 23.33 -1.70
N GLN A 17 0.35 22.47 -2.09
CA GLN A 17 -0.98 22.43 -1.49
C GLN A 17 -1.40 21.08 -0.91
N ASN A 18 -0.99 19.99 -1.50
CA ASN A 18 -1.46 18.66 -1.09
C ASN A 18 -0.45 17.97 -0.18
N PRO A 19 -0.91 17.40 0.96
CA PRO A 19 -0.03 16.62 1.81
C PRO A 19 0.35 15.30 1.15
N LEU A 20 1.46 14.69 1.59
CA LEU A 20 1.85 13.35 1.17
C LEU A 20 0.96 12.26 1.76
N PHE A 21 0.27 12.58 2.85
CA PHE A 21 -0.58 11.63 3.57
C PHE A 21 -1.93 12.26 3.82
N TYR A 22 -3.01 11.48 3.67
CA TYR A 22 -4.31 11.88 4.18
C TYR A 22 -4.22 12.09 5.69
N LYS A 23 -5.01 13.04 6.20
CA LYS A 23 -5.13 13.26 7.64
C LYS A 23 -5.97 12.14 8.25
N GLN A 24 -5.30 11.12 8.74
CA GLN A 24 -5.92 9.93 9.33
C GLN A 24 -5.17 9.57 10.60
N ASP A 25 -5.89 9.15 11.62
CA ASP A 25 -5.32 8.73 12.91
C ASP A 25 -5.71 7.30 13.30
N TRP A 26 -6.61 6.65 12.54
CA TRP A 26 -7.14 5.34 12.91
C TRP A 26 -6.07 4.25 13.01
N TYR A 27 -4.99 4.40 12.27
CA TYR A 27 -3.92 3.40 12.25
C TYR A 27 -2.73 3.73 13.16
N ASP A 28 -2.75 4.86 13.86
CA ASP A 28 -1.58 5.36 14.60
C ASP A 28 -1.01 4.37 15.61
N ASN A 29 -1.87 3.53 16.23
CA ASN A 29 -1.47 2.54 17.22
C ASN A 29 -1.59 1.09 16.69
N GLN A 30 -1.83 0.90 15.42
CA GLN A 30 -1.95 -0.42 14.82
C GLN A 30 -0.57 -1.04 14.58
N PRO A 31 -0.38 -2.34 14.88
CA PRO A 31 0.91 -2.99 14.68
C PRO A 31 1.47 -2.85 13.26
N PHE A 32 0.62 -2.95 12.24
CA PHE A 32 1.07 -2.81 10.84
C PHE A 32 1.65 -1.43 10.56
N ALA A 33 1.17 -0.39 11.23
CA ALA A 33 1.56 0.98 10.96
C ALA A 33 2.80 1.42 11.75
N ILE A 34 3.00 0.87 12.96
CA ILE A 34 4.14 1.23 13.81
C ILE A 34 5.34 0.31 13.64
N ARG A 35 5.16 -0.83 12.96
CA ARG A 35 6.24 -1.79 12.73
C ARG A 35 7.35 -1.17 11.90
N ASN A 36 8.60 -1.34 12.37
CA ASN A 36 9.79 -1.04 11.60
C ASN A 36 10.33 -2.34 11.00
N GLY A 37 10.75 -2.26 9.75
CA GLY A 37 11.37 -3.38 9.06
C GLY A 37 12.87 -3.20 8.94
N GLN A 38 13.56 -4.27 8.57
CA GLN A 38 14.96 -4.20 8.18
C GLN A 38 15.07 -3.61 6.77
N LEU A 39 16.20 -2.99 6.47
CA LEU A 39 16.52 -2.58 5.12
C LEU A 39 16.64 -3.82 4.24
N ASP A 40 15.92 -3.78 3.13
CA ASP A 40 15.90 -4.87 2.18
C ASP A 40 15.54 -4.36 0.79
N TRP A 41 15.82 -5.18 -0.23
CA TRP A 41 15.46 -4.88 -1.61
C TRP A 41 14.15 -5.55 -1.96
N TYR A 42 13.23 -4.76 -2.56
CA TYR A 42 11.92 -5.25 -3.00
C TYR A 42 11.74 -4.93 -4.48
N LEU A 43 11.22 -5.89 -5.23
CA LEU A 43 10.72 -5.66 -6.57
C LEU A 43 9.21 -5.60 -6.50
N ILE A 44 8.67 -4.40 -6.56
CA ILE A 44 7.24 -4.12 -6.41
C ILE A 44 6.63 -3.90 -7.79
N ARG A 45 5.49 -4.55 -8.05
CA ARG A 45 4.70 -4.25 -9.25
C ARG A 45 4.12 -2.85 -9.12
N LYS A 46 4.35 -2.01 -10.11
CA LYS A 46 3.93 -0.60 -10.11
C LYS A 46 2.43 -0.40 -10.37
N THR A 47 1.74 -1.44 -10.79
CA THR A 47 0.30 -1.44 -11.05
C THR A 47 -0.36 -2.51 -10.20
N PRO A 48 -1.70 -2.41 -9.96
CA PRO A 48 -2.41 -3.54 -9.36
C PRO A 48 -2.22 -4.80 -10.23
N VAL A 49 -2.27 -5.97 -9.59
CA VAL A 49 -2.24 -7.22 -10.36
C VAL A 49 -3.39 -7.19 -11.37
N PRO A 50 -3.15 -7.51 -12.67
CA PRO A 50 -4.21 -7.51 -13.67
C PRO A 50 -5.40 -8.37 -13.24
N ASP A 51 -6.61 -7.86 -13.50
CA ASP A 51 -7.89 -8.51 -13.18
C ASP A 51 -8.14 -8.74 -11.68
N SER A 52 -7.44 -8.02 -10.80
CA SER A 52 -7.55 -8.23 -9.35
C SER A 52 -8.67 -7.42 -8.68
N THR A 53 -9.28 -6.46 -9.36
CA THR A 53 -10.42 -5.73 -8.80
C THR A 53 -11.69 -6.57 -8.80
N SER A 54 -12.67 -6.20 -7.97
CA SER A 54 -13.95 -6.90 -7.85
C SER A 54 -13.80 -8.37 -7.42
N LYS A 55 -12.77 -8.66 -6.63
CA LYS A 55 -12.44 -10.00 -6.16
C LYS A 55 -12.15 -9.99 -4.66
N MET A 56 -12.53 -11.05 -3.98
CA MET A 56 -12.18 -11.26 -2.58
C MET A 56 -10.70 -11.64 -2.45
N TRP A 57 -10.18 -11.58 -1.23
CA TRP A 57 -8.76 -11.82 -0.96
C TRP A 57 -8.25 -13.14 -1.52
N SER A 58 -9.00 -14.24 -1.29
CA SER A 58 -8.58 -15.58 -1.77
C SER A 58 -8.51 -15.65 -3.29
N GLU A 59 -9.45 -15.02 -3.98
CA GLU A 59 -9.45 -14.95 -5.44
C GLU A 59 -8.26 -14.13 -5.95
N GLN A 60 -7.96 -13.02 -5.27
CA GLN A 60 -6.80 -12.19 -5.61
C GLN A 60 -5.49 -12.96 -5.42
N GLN A 61 -5.36 -13.73 -4.34
CA GLN A 61 -4.17 -14.56 -4.12
C GLN A 61 -4.00 -15.62 -5.21
N GLY A 62 -5.09 -16.15 -5.75
CA GLY A 62 -5.06 -17.08 -6.86
C GLY A 62 -4.52 -16.51 -8.17
N LEU A 63 -4.45 -15.18 -8.31
CA LEU A 63 -3.88 -14.53 -9.48
C LEU A 63 -2.36 -14.37 -9.41
N LEU A 64 -1.75 -14.58 -8.25
CA LEU A 64 -0.31 -14.48 -8.06
C LEU A 64 0.35 -15.82 -8.40
N ASP A 65 1.54 -15.76 -8.98
CA ASP A 65 2.39 -16.96 -9.06
C ASP A 65 3.07 -17.17 -7.70
N ALA A 66 2.47 -18.03 -6.87
CA ALA A 66 2.90 -18.25 -5.50
C ALA A 66 4.36 -18.73 -5.36
N LYS A 67 4.97 -19.18 -6.45
CA LYS A 67 6.38 -19.59 -6.44
C LYS A 67 7.32 -18.39 -6.43
N ILE A 68 6.92 -17.27 -7.04
CA ILE A 68 7.79 -16.12 -7.25
C ILE A 68 7.18 -14.80 -6.76
N GLU A 69 5.91 -14.76 -6.46
CA GLU A 69 5.21 -13.54 -6.05
C GLU A 69 4.56 -13.68 -4.69
N GLU A 70 4.46 -12.57 -3.98
CA GLU A 70 3.72 -12.45 -2.73
C GLU A 70 3.11 -11.06 -2.62
N THR A 71 2.13 -10.90 -1.74
CA THR A 71 1.58 -9.58 -1.43
C THR A 71 2.45 -8.92 -0.36
N PRO A 72 2.99 -7.72 -0.62
CA PRO A 72 3.89 -7.06 0.33
C PRO A 72 3.13 -6.48 1.51
N GLU A 73 3.89 -6.13 2.55
CA GLU A 73 3.36 -5.41 3.72
C GLU A 73 3.02 -3.96 3.37
N ALA A 74 2.04 -3.41 4.09
CA ALA A 74 1.60 -2.02 3.88
C ALA A 74 2.73 -1.01 4.10
N ARG A 75 3.63 -1.23 5.06
CA ARG A 75 4.78 -0.36 5.26
C ARG A 75 5.68 -0.28 4.04
N VAL A 76 5.88 -1.42 3.37
CA VAL A 76 6.69 -1.50 2.15
C VAL A 76 6.02 -0.71 1.03
N MET A 77 4.71 -0.86 0.88
CA MET A 77 3.94 -0.12 -0.13
C MET A 77 3.94 1.37 0.14
N ALA A 78 3.82 1.79 1.40
CA ALA A 78 3.85 3.21 1.76
C ALA A 78 5.22 3.84 1.40
N TYR A 79 6.32 3.19 1.77
CA TYR A 79 7.66 3.67 1.39
C TYR A 79 7.84 3.70 -0.12
N THR A 80 7.34 2.68 -0.82
CA THR A 80 7.46 2.59 -2.28
C THR A 80 6.73 3.74 -2.97
N VAL A 81 5.45 3.96 -2.64
CA VAL A 81 4.66 4.97 -3.35
C VAL A 81 5.11 6.38 -3.02
N VAL A 82 5.46 6.66 -1.77
CA VAL A 82 5.95 7.98 -1.35
C VAL A 82 7.33 8.25 -1.94
N GLY A 83 8.26 7.29 -1.82
CA GLY A 83 9.61 7.44 -2.36
C GLY A 83 9.61 7.59 -3.88
N HIS A 84 8.80 6.80 -4.58
CA HIS A 84 8.67 6.90 -6.04
C HIS A 84 8.14 8.28 -6.45
N PHE A 85 7.12 8.77 -5.76
CA PHE A 85 6.57 10.10 -6.04
C PHE A 85 7.59 11.22 -5.80
N LEU A 86 8.33 11.15 -4.69
CA LEU A 86 9.34 12.17 -4.38
C LEU A 86 10.47 12.20 -5.41
N ASN A 87 10.78 11.06 -6.03
CA ASN A 87 11.84 10.97 -7.04
C ASN A 87 11.39 11.24 -8.46
N THR A 88 10.14 10.95 -8.81
CA THR A 88 9.67 10.97 -10.21
C THR A 88 8.46 11.86 -10.44
N GLY A 89 7.73 12.22 -9.40
CA GLY A 89 6.43 12.91 -9.52
C GLY A 89 5.28 12.00 -9.93
N GLU A 90 5.53 10.69 -10.13
CA GLU A 90 4.49 9.74 -10.53
C GLU A 90 3.76 9.18 -9.31
N ARG A 91 2.43 9.19 -9.35
CA ARG A 91 1.58 8.60 -8.32
C ARG A 91 1.21 7.17 -8.71
N LEU A 92 1.77 6.20 -7.98
CA LEU A 92 1.38 4.81 -8.14
C LEU A 92 0.05 4.56 -7.41
N PHE A 93 -0.79 3.69 -7.95
CA PHE A 93 -2.07 3.31 -7.33
C PHE A 93 -2.97 4.52 -7.05
N GLU A 94 -3.11 5.38 -8.05
CA GLU A 94 -3.86 6.63 -7.91
C GLU A 94 -5.37 6.40 -7.88
N LYS A 95 -5.87 5.44 -8.64
CA LYS A 95 -7.30 5.23 -8.87
C LYS A 95 -7.86 4.00 -8.18
N VAL A 96 -7.01 3.10 -7.70
CA VAL A 96 -7.39 1.81 -7.15
C VAL A 96 -6.62 1.59 -5.86
N TYR A 97 -7.34 1.22 -4.80
CA TYR A 97 -6.69 0.71 -3.59
C TYR A 97 -6.06 -0.64 -3.90
N VAL A 98 -4.92 -0.92 -3.33
CA VAL A 98 -4.32 -2.26 -3.39
C VAL A 98 -4.21 -2.86 -2.00
N ARG A 99 -4.71 -4.09 -1.85
CA ARG A 99 -4.59 -4.83 -0.61
C ARG A 99 -3.14 -5.21 -0.37
N CYS A 100 -2.77 -5.13 0.90
CA CYS A 100 -1.48 -5.56 1.42
C CYS A 100 -1.69 -6.80 2.30
N VAL A 101 -0.59 -7.45 2.72
CA VAL A 101 -0.72 -8.70 3.48
C VAL A 101 -1.18 -8.45 4.93
N ASP A 102 -1.00 -7.24 5.44
CA ASP A 102 -1.29 -6.94 6.84
C ASP A 102 -2.78 -7.00 7.16
N LEU A 103 -3.07 -7.44 8.37
CA LEU A 103 -4.39 -7.35 8.98
C LEU A 103 -4.43 -6.18 9.95
N ALA A 104 -5.51 -5.41 9.90
CA ALA A 104 -5.84 -4.45 10.95
C ALA A 104 -6.42 -5.18 12.17
N SER A 105 -6.60 -4.48 13.28
CA SER A 105 -7.09 -5.08 14.53
C SER A 105 -8.50 -5.66 14.42
N ASP A 106 -9.29 -5.21 13.42
CA ASP A 106 -10.62 -5.74 13.14
C ASP A 106 -10.60 -7.01 12.25
N GLY A 107 -9.42 -7.47 11.84
CA GLY A 107 -9.25 -8.62 10.96
C GLY A 107 -9.38 -8.32 9.48
N TYR A 108 -9.58 -7.07 9.11
CA TYR A 108 -9.67 -6.65 7.70
C TYR A 108 -8.26 -6.46 7.11
N ARG A 109 -8.13 -6.71 5.81
CA ARG A 109 -6.86 -6.48 5.09
C ARG A 109 -6.63 -4.99 4.88
N VAL A 110 -5.42 -4.55 5.17
CA VAL A 110 -5.00 -3.16 4.95
C VAL A 110 -4.84 -2.91 3.46
N CYS A 111 -5.33 -1.76 2.99
CA CYS A 111 -5.22 -1.31 1.61
C CYS A 111 -4.58 0.07 1.56
N VAL A 112 -3.88 0.37 0.48
CA VAL A 112 -3.30 1.69 0.27
C VAL A 112 -3.66 2.21 -1.13
N ARG A 113 -3.81 3.54 -1.22
CA ARG A 113 -3.98 4.27 -2.47
C ARG A 113 -3.22 5.59 -2.36
N PHE A 114 -2.63 6.03 -3.45
CA PHE A 114 -1.88 7.29 -3.45
C PHE A 114 -2.44 8.22 -4.52
N ASP A 115 -3.51 8.93 -4.17
CA ASP A 115 -4.15 9.89 -5.07
C ASP A 115 -3.65 11.33 -4.80
N PRO A 116 -4.15 12.35 -5.52
CA PRO A 116 -3.71 13.72 -5.30
C PRO A 116 -3.88 14.25 -3.87
N GLY A 117 -4.71 13.63 -3.04
CA GLY A 117 -4.84 13.96 -1.62
C GLY A 117 -3.76 13.35 -0.74
N GLY A 118 -2.91 12.47 -1.27
CA GLY A 118 -1.83 11.80 -0.55
C GLY A 118 -2.06 10.31 -0.36
N LEU A 119 -1.26 9.70 0.52
CA LEU A 119 -1.41 8.30 0.88
C LEU A 119 -2.64 8.10 1.75
N ASP A 120 -3.57 7.34 1.23
CA ASP A 120 -4.80 6.95 1.91
C ASP A 120 -4.68 5.49 2.34
N VAL A 121 -4.80 5.24 3.64
CA VAL A 121 -4.75 3.91 4.22
C VAL A 121 -6.15 3.51 4.65
N TYR A 122 -6.61 2.37 4.16
CA TYR A 122 -7.96 1.87 4.38
C TYR A 122 -7.89 0.38 4.75
N ASP A 123 -8.95 -0.17 5.27
CA ASP A 123 -9.04 -1.62 5.46
C ASP A 123 -10.34 -2.15 4.85
N SER A 124 -10.30 -3.38 4.39
CA SER A 124 -11.41 -4.00 3.68
C SER A 124 -11.55 -5.46 4.09
N SER A 125 -12.80 -5.88 4.27
CA SER A 125 -13.10 -7.29 4.55
C SER A 125 -12.51 -8.19 3.48
N VAL A 126 -12.00 -9.36 3.90
CA VAL A 126 -11.42 -10.34 2.97
C VAL A 126 -12.45 -10.85 1.95
N ASP A 127 -13.74 -10.77 2.27
CA ASP A 127 -14.83 -11.22 1.40
C ASP A 127 -15.38 -10.13 0.48
N ASP A 128 -14.87 -8.91 0.59
CA ASP A 128 -15.36 -7.78 -0.18
C ASP A 128 -14.87 -7.86 -1.63
N ARG A 129 -15.78 -7.69 -2.59
CA ARG A 129 -15.49 -7.68 -4.04
C ARG A 129 -15.67 -6.29 -4.63
N ASP A 130 -15.07 -5.29 -3.99
CA ASP A 130 -15.17 -3.89 -4.41
C ASP A 130 -14.35 -3.67 -5.70
N GLY A 131 -14.96 -3.05 -6.69
CA GLY A 131 -14.30 -2.70 -7.96
C GLY A 131 -13.19 -1.65 -7.83
N ARG A 132 -13.08 -1.00 -6.67
CA ARG A 132 -12.02 -0.02 -6.38
C ARG A 132 -10.82 -0.64 -5.68
N ILE A 133 -10.83 -1.95 -5.40
CA ILE A 133 -9.81 -2.62 -4.61
C ILE A 133 -9.21 -3.78 -5.41
N GLY A 134 -7.93 -3.62 -5.77
CA GLY A 134 -7.11 -4.67 -6.33
C GLY A 134 -6.15 -5.23 -5.29
N VAL A 135 -5.12 -5.93 -5.75
CA VAL A 135 -4.07 -6.45 -4.88
C VAL A 135 -2.70 -6.03 -5.39
N SER A 136 -1.81 -5.73 -4.45
CA SER A 136 -0.40 -5.47 -4.74
C SER A 136 0.38 -6.77 -4.84
N SER A 137 1.54 -6.69 -5.49
CA SER A 137 2.43 -7.84 -5.65
C SER A 137 3.88 -7.38 -5.56
N SER A 138 4.69 -8.20 -4.94
CA SER A 138 6.14 -8.10 -4.97
C SER A 138 6.75 -9.45 -5.31
N ARG A 139 7.96 -9.42 -5.87
CA ARG A 139 8.69 -10.66 -6.12
C ARG A 139 9.24 -11.18 -4.80
N LYS A 140 9.09 -12.48 -4.56
CA LYS A 140 9.68 -13.12 -3.39
C LYS A 140 11.19 -13.01 -3.44
N GLN A 141 11.78 -12.78 -2.27
CA GLN A 141 13.23 -12.76 -2.14
C GLN A 141 13.74 -14.20 -2.15
N GLU A 142 14.86 -14.39 -2.83
CA GLU A 142 15.59 -15.67 -2.78
C GLU A 142 16.26 -15.79 -1.41
N SER A 143 16.04 -16.93 -0.77
CA SER A 143 16.66 -17.24 0.51
C SER A 143 18.08 -17.77 0.31
#